data_4e185c96620ed0a608ab10d506c62e61
#
_entry.id   4e185c96620ed0a608ab10d506c62e61
#
_cell.length_a   1.000
_cell.length_b   1.000
_cell.length_c   1.000
_cell.angle_alpha   90.00
_cell.angle_beta   90.00
_cell.angle_gamma   90.00
#
_symmetry.space_group_name_H-M   'P 1'
#
loop_
_entity.id
_entity.type
_entity.pdbx_description
1 polymer ?
#
loop_
_entity_poly.entity_id
_entity_poly.type
_entity_poly.pdbx_seq_one_letter_code
_entity_poly.pdbx_strand_id
1 'polypeptide(L)'
;MQAYFTAQLEQYIDWLDRRGLSKNALADAREEMLDHESFMDINSANPTWLPVQPFKRKMGVSDADWDASLPRIATELRKGRRDMLRRVLEAAERLEHYSYGEAPAITAAAPAPALPASSTLGEAVDDFIAEHSRQWAGKTIGQNRAYLNILVEYFGSDRLLATITKQDASEVKKILQALPSSRNTKPELKAMPLMQVIKEPGHKKIAAKTINSHIQMFKMFFDWAERHGHSPHTLFEGMKVKKDKASESERRPFTPNQARLIYTELTDNPSGLVRKDSHKWGMLLGMFTGARLNEICQLDIADVKQDGDTWFLNITDEGDDNKSVKSNAGRRKVPLHSELIRLDFLDFVDSRRNGTRLFPDYSYSANGGYGRNLGRWCNESFLPKLGIKQPGLVFHSLRHTVVTRLGQSNVPEPIIQCIIGHARSGVTQEVYLREGYTLEQLKEAIDRFAISRAT
;
A
#
# COMPACT_ATOMS: atom_id res chain seq x y z
N MET A 1 2.84 -34.30 18.66
CA MET A 1 3.86 -34.19 17.61
C MET A 1 3.39 -34.72 16.26
N GLN A 2 2.99 -35.99 16.18
CA GLN A 2 2.53 -36.58 14.93
C GLN A 2 1.44 -35.76 14.23
N ALA A 3 0.38 -35.33 14.91
CA ALA A 3 -0.67 -34.47 14.36
C ALA A 3 -0.15 -33.08 13.88
N TYR A 4 0.85 -32.53 14.56
CA TYR A 4 1.47 -31.26 14.17
C TYR A 4 2.21 -31.38 12.83
N PHE A 5 3.03 -32.40 12.64
CA PHE A 5 3.74 -32.63 11.40
C PHE A 5 2.84 -33.12 10.26
N THR A 6 1.78 -33.89 10.58
CA THR A 6 0.78 -34.27 9.58
C THR A 6 0.08 -33.05 8.99
N ALA A 7 -0.36 -32.12 9.83
CA ALA A 7 -0.99 -30.89 9.36
C ALA A 7 -0.02 -29.99 8.55
N GLN A 8 1.25 -29.95 8.94
CA GLN A 8 2.27 -29.22 8.15
C GLN A 8 2.56 -29.91 6.82
N LEU A 9 2.63 -31.24 6.81
CA LEU A 9 2.84 -32.03 5.61
C LEU A 9 1.70 -31.83 4.61
N GLU A 10 0.45 -31.88 5.06
CA GLU A 10 -0.73 -31.65 4.22
C GLU A 10 -0.68 -30.25 3.58
N GLN A 11 -0.37 -29.22 4.37
CA GLN A 11 -0.22 -27.85 3.83
C GLN A 11 0.95 -27.74 2.84
N TYR A 12 2.03 -28.47 3.07
CA TYR A 12 3.22 -28.43 2.21
C TYR A 12 3.01 -29.21 0.93
N ILE A 13 2.33 -30.37 0.97
CA ILE A 13 1.95 -31.14 -0.22
C ILE A 13 0.96 -30.35 -1.07
N ASP A 14 -0.07 -29.76 -0.47
CA ASP A 14 -1.03 -28.91 -1.13
C ASP A 14 -0.36 -27.67 -1.80
N TRP A 15 0.66 -27.10 -1.15
CA TRP A 15 1.47 -26.03 -1.73
C TRP A 15 2.35 -26.54 -2.89
N LEU A 16 2.92 -27.77 -2.78
CA LEU A 16 3.69 -28.41 -3.83
C LEU A 16 2.84 -28.71 -5.07
N ASP A 17 1.67 -29.26 -4.87
CA ASP A 17 0.73 -29.57 -5.95
C ASP A 17 0.31 -28.31 -6.72
N ARG A 18 0.21 -27.18 -6.01
CA ARG A 18 -0.17 -25.89 -6.61
C ARG A 18 0.98 -25.15 -7.28
N ARG A 19 2.22 -25.29 -6.85
CA ARG A 19 3.33 -24.41 -7.26
C ARG A 19 4.57 -25.12 -7.82
N GLY A 20 4.69 -26.42 -7.58
CA GLY A 20 5.91 -27.14 -7.83
C GLY A 20 7.08 -26.68 -6.96
N LEU A 21 8.07 -27.52 -6.71
CA LEU A 21 9.33 -27.10 -6.10
C LEU A 21 10.30 -26.64 -7.19
N SER A 22 10.99 -25.52 -6.95
CA SER A 22 12.17 -25.19 -7.74
C SER A 22 13.26 -26.23 -7.48
N LYS A 23 14.15 -26.46 -8.46
CA LYS A 23 15.31 -27.37 -8.29
C LYS A 23 16.15 -27.02 -7.04
N ASN A 24 16.28 -25.74 -6.73
CA ASN A 24 16.99 -25.27 -5.53
C ASN A 24 16.25 -25.65 -4.25
N ALA A 25 14.94 -25.47 -4.20
CA ALA A 25 14.14 -25.85 -3.03
C ALA A 25 14.12 -27.36 -2.78
N LEU A 26 14.21 -28.19 -3.83
CA LEU A 26 14.38 -29.65 -3.72
C LEU A 26 15.77 -30.01 -3.20
N ALA A 27 16.82 -29.33 -3.66
CA ALA A 27 18.18 -29.51 -3.18
C ALA A 27 18.29 -29.16 -1.69
N ASP A 28 17.74 -28.00 -1.30
CA ASP A 28 17.70 -27.53 0.09
C ASP A 28 16.93 -28.52 0.99
N ALA A 29 15.79 -29.06 0.53
CA ALA A 29 15.01 -30.05 1.27
C ALA A 29 15.77 -31.39 1.41
N ARG A 30 16.54 -31.81 0.40
CA ARG A 30 17.41 -33.02 0.47
C ARG A 30 18.55 -32.83 1.46
N GLU A 31 19.20 -31.68 1.42
CA GLU A 31 20.29 -31.31 2.33
C GLU A 31 19.79 -31.26 3.76
N GLU A 32 18.66 -30.58 4.03
CA GLU A 32 18.02 -30.52 5.34
C GLU A 32 17.64 -31.92 5.85
N MET A 33 17.12 -32.80 4.98
CA MET A 33 16.77 -34.17 5.36
C MET A 33 18.01 -34.98 5.77
N LEU A 34 19.11 -34.88 5.00
CA LEU A 34 20.40 -35.55 5.30
C LEU A 34 21.00 -35.04 6.61
N ASP A 35 20.91 -33.74 6.86
CA ASP A 35 21.34 -33.15 8.13
C ASP A 35 20.54 -33.76 9.31
N HIS A 36 19.24 -33.91 9.15
CA HIS A 36 18.41 -34.57 10.16
C HIS A 36 18.73 -36.05 10.36
N GLU A 37 19.21 -36.74 9.35
CA GLU A 37 19.70 -38.13 9.43
C GLU A 37 21.06 -38.23 10.11
N SER A 38 22.00 -37.33 9.78
CA SER A 38 23.35 -37.32 10.33
C SER A 38 23.41 -36.96 11.81
N PHE A 39 22.55 -36.06 12.27
CA PHE A 39 22.48 -35.62 13.65
C PHE A 39 21.58 -36.46 14.57
N MET A 40 21.23 -37.68 14.17
CA MET A 40 20.48 -38.62 15.05
C MET A 40 21.30 -39.10 16.25
N ASP A 41 22.62 -38.87 16.26
CA ASP A 41 23.51 -39.15 17.38
C ASP A 41 23.55 -37.97 18.37
N ILE A 42 22.76 -38.00 19.25
CA ILE A 42 22.51 -37.86 20.71
C ILE A 42 23.00 -36.59 21.44
N ASN A 43 24.04 -35.87 21.09
CA ASN A 43 24.62 -34.87 22.01
C ASN A 43 24.71 -33.43 21.56
N SER A 44 24.20 -33.02 20.44
CA SER A 44 24.15 -31.59 20.09
C SER A 44 22.90 -30.90 20.64
N ALA A 45 23.05 -30.31 21.79
CA ALA A 45 21.96 -29.68 22.56
C ALA A 45 21.57 -28.27 22.08
N ASN A 46 21.77 -27.91 20.82
CA ASN A 46 21.40 -26.57 20.37
C ASN A 46 20.63 -26.57 19.04
N PRO A 47 19.29 -26.66 19.07
CA PRO A 47 18.46 -26.68 17.88
C PRO A 47 18.01 -25.27 17.46
N THR A 48 18.93 -24.37 17.07
CA THR A 48 18.57 -23.01 16.65
C THR A 48 17.68 -22.97 15.40
N TRP A 49 17.58 -24.03 14.65
CA TRP A 49 16.84 -24.19 13.39
C TRP A 49 15.58 -25.08 13.47
N LEU A 50 15.37 -25.80 14.58
CA LEU A 50 14.12 -26.55 14.78
C LEU A 50 12.97 -25.59 15.17
N PRO A 51 11.73 -25.84 14.70
CA PRO A 51 10.58 -25.00 15.04
C PRO A 51 10.08 -25.24 16.48
N VAL A 52 11.02 -25.19 17.44
CA VAL A 52 10.80 -25.47 18.86
C VAL A 52 9.83 -24.47 19.48
N GLN A 53 10.02 -23.19 19.20
CA GLN A 53 9.19 -22.11 19.75
C GLN A 53 7.76 -22.09 19.17
N PRO A 54 7.54 -22.24 17.86
CA PRO A 54 6.21 -22.40 17.31
C PRO A 54 5.47 -23.63 17.89
N PHE A 55 6.16 -24.74 18.09
CA PHE A 55 5.59 -25.95 18.70
C PHE A 55 5.20 -25.72 20.17
N LYS A 56 6.08 -25.10 20.98
CA LYS A 56 5.80 -24.75 22.38
C LYS A 56 4.52 -23.90 22.50
N ARG A 57 4.40 -22.85 21.71
CA ARG A 57 3.21 -21.98 21.71
C ARG A 57 1.93 -22.72 21.36
N LYS A 58 1.99 -23.62 20.38
CA LYS A 58 0.81 -24.35 19.90
C LYS A 58 0.35 -25.41 20.91
N MET A 59 1.27 -25.97 21.71
CA MET A 59 0.97 -27.05 22.67
C MET A 59 0.63 -26.55 24.09
N GLY A 60 0.86 -25.27 24.38
CA GLY A 60 0.51 -24.66 25.68
C GLY A 60 1.28 -25.27 26.88
N VAL A 61 2.52 -25.72 26.69
CA VAL A 61 3.35 -26.35 27.71
C VAL A 61 3.97 -25.30 28.62
N SER A 62 3.98 -25.54 29.96
CA SER A 62 4.61 -24.66 30.93
C SER A 62 6.14 -24.58 30.73
N ASP A 63 6.78 -23.50 31.18
CA ASP A 63 8.24 -23.32 31.00
C ASP A 63 9.05 -24.38 31.75
N ALA A 64 8.62 -24.76 32.95
CA ALA A 64 9.29 -25.78 33.77
C ALA A 64 9.23 -27.17 33.12
N ASP A 65 8.06 -27.59 32.67
CA ASP A 65 7.87 -28.90 32.01
C ASP A 65 8.57 -28.94 30.64
N TRP A 66 8.67 -27.75 29.99
CA TRP A 66 9.35 -27.59 28.74
C TRP A 66 10.85 -27.86 28.88
N ASP A 67 11.52 -27.18 29.81
CA ASP A 67 12.98 -27.29 29.99
C ASP A 67 13.39 -28.71 30.39
N ALA A 68 12.61 -29.36 31.22
CA ALA A 68 12.83 -30.75 31.64
C ALA A 68 12.68 -31.75 30.46
N SER A 69 11.82 -31.45 29.50
CA SER A 69 11.48 -32.33 28.39
C SER A 69 12.18 -31.97 27.07
N LEU A 70 12.93 -30.87 27.02
CA LEU A 70 13.50 -30.30 25.81
C LEU A 70 14.34 -31.27 24.95
N PRO A 71 15.26 -32.10 25.52
CA PRO A 71 16.05 -33.03 24.72
C PRO A 71 15.18 -34.07 23.99
N ARG A 72 14.16 -34.57 24.66
CA ARG A 72 13.23 -35.55 24.10
C ARG A 72 12.35 -34.93 23.02
N ILE A 73 11.84 -33.73 23.30
CA ILE A 73 11.04 -32.94 22.34
C ILE A 73 11.84 -32.62 21.10
N ALA A 74 13.09 -32.18 21.24
CA ALA A 74 13.97 -31.88 20.13
C ALA A 74 14.22 -33.12 19.24
N THR A 75 14.47 -34.26 19.86
CA THR A 75 14.65 -35.53 19.13
C THR A 75 13.41 -35.91 18.32
N GLU A 76 12.23 -35.83 18.92
CA GLU A 76 10.97 -36.18 18.26
C GLU A 76 10.58 -35.13 17.18
N LEU A 77 10.90 -33.87 17.37
CA LEU A 77 10.73 -32.83 16.32
C LEU A 77 11.65 -33.08 15.12
N ARG A 78 12.91 -33.52 15.35
CA ARG A 78 13.82 -33.91 14.27
C ARG A 78 13.28 -35.09 13.47
N LYS A 79 12.84 -36.15 14.13
CA LYS A 79 12.25 -37.31 13.46
C LYS A 79 11.03 -36.91 12.62
N GLY A 80 10.13 -36.10 13.19
CA GLY A 80 8.95 -35.64 12.49
C GLY A 80 9.29 -34.76 11.28
N ARG A 81 10.26 -33.86 11.40
CA ARG A 81 10.72 -33.00 10.30
C ARG A 81 11.36 -33.82 9.19
N ARG A 82 12.27 -34.74 9.53
CA ARG A 82 12.88 -35.66 8.57
C ARG A 82 11.83 -36.46 7.80
N ASP A 83 10.87 -37.07 8.50
CA ASP A 83 9.84 -37.89 7.87
C ASP A 83 8.89 -37.06 6.99
N MET A 84 8.64 -35.81 7.37
CA MET A 84 7.91 -34.86 6.55
C MET A 84 8.68 -34.54 5.25
N LEU A 85 9.96 -34.21 5.35
CA LEU A 85 10.79 -33.88 4.18
C LEU A 85 10.93 -35.08 3.23
N ARG A 86 11.07 -36.30 3.78
CA ARG A 86 11.11 -37.53 2.95
C ARG A 86 9.84 -37.68 2.13
N ARG A 87 8.65 -37.50 2.72
CA ARG A 87 7.37 -37.56 1.99
C ARG A 87 7.20 -36.47 0.96
N VAL A 88 7.74 -35.28 1.24
CA VAL A 88 7.76 -34.17 0.27
C VAL A 88 8.62 -34.53 -0.94
N LEU A 89 9.81 -35.10 -0.71
CA LEU A 89 10.71 -35.54 -1.79
C LEU A 89 10.11 -36.68 -2.60
N GLU A 90 9.47 -37.65 -1.94
CA GLU A 90 8.76 -38.75 -2.62
C GLU A 90 7.58 -38.24 -3.48
N ALA A 91 6.85 -37.22 -3.01
CA ALA A 91 5.78 -36.60 -3.78
C ALA A 91 6.33 -35.85 -4.99
N ALA A 92 7.44 -35.11 -4.81
CA ALA A 92 8.11 -34.41 -5.90
C ALA A 92 8.67 -35.36 -6.97
N GLU A 93 9.26 -36.49 -6.56
CA GLU A 93 9.77 -37.52 -7.48
C GLU A 93 8.63 -38.17 -8.29
N ARG A 94 7.45 -38.42 -7.69
CA ARG A 94 6.27 -38.88 -8.44
C ARG A 94 5.83 -37.90 -9.52
N LEU A 95 5.95 -36.60 -9.26
CA LEU A 95 5.61 -35.56 -10.24
C LEU A 95 6.66 -35.47 -11.38
N GLU A 96 7.95 -35.70 -11.07
CA GLU A 96 9.01 -35.74 -12.09
C GLU A 96 8.95 -36.97 -13.00
N HIS A 97 8.43 -38.09 -12.51
CA HIS A 97 8.28 -39.34 -13.26
C HIS A 97 6.91 -39.52 -13.93
N TYR A 98 6.07 -38.51 -13.93
CA TYR A 98 4.78 -38.54 -14.63
C TYR A 98 5.02 -38.51 -16.15
N SER A 99 5.00 -39.70 -16.76
CA SER A 99 5.14 -39.85 -18.22
C SER A 99 3.74 -39.81 -18.87
N TYR A 100 3.55 -38.88 -19.77
CA TYR A 100 2.32 -38.79 -20.60
C TYR A 100 2.20 -39.95 -21.60
N GLY A 101 3.10 -40.95 -21.61
CA GLY A 101 3.27 -41.96 -22.65
C GLY A 101 2.49 -43.26 -22.46
N GLU A 102 1.97 -43.57 -21.29
CA GLU A 102 1.19 -44.81 -21.06
C GLU A 102 -0.19 -44.46 -20.49
N ALA A 103 -1.05 -44.02 -21.38
CA ALA A 103 -2.49 -44.00 -21.06
C ALA A 103 -3.02 -45.43 -20.99
N PRO A 104 -3.58 -45.92 -19.87
CA PRO A 104 -4.39 -47.15 -19.87
C PRO A 104 -5.53 -46.93 -20.85
N ALA A 105 -5.85 -48.00 -21.64
CA ALA A 105 -6.93 -47.98 -22.64
C ALA A 105 -8.18 -47.33 -22.05
N ILE A 106 -8.62 -46.24 -22.67
CA ILE A 106 -9.80 -45.48 -22.29
C ILE A 106 -11.02 -46.36 -22.44
N THR A 107 -11.45 -47.05 -21.39
CA THR A 107 -12.85 -47.40 -21.22
C THR A 107 -13.62 -46.09 -21.21
N ALA A 108 -14.62 -45.97 -22.11
CA ALA A 108 -15.39 -44.77 -22.35
C ALA A 108 -15.61 -43.98 -21.07
N ALA A 109 -14.94 -42.81 -21.00
CA ALA A 109 -15.01 -41.95 -19.85
C ALA A 109 -16.47 -41.56 -19.60
N ALA A 110 -16.89 -41.70 -18.35
CA ALA A 110 -18.00 -40.93 -17.85
C ALA A 110 -17.83 -39.47 -18.31
N PRO A 111 -18.89 -38.77 -18.72
CA PRO A 111 -18.78 -37.39 -19.17
C PRO A 111 -17.99 -36.64 -18.08
N ALA A 112 -16.91 -35.93 -18.51
CA ALA A 112 -16.13 -35.11 -17.65
C ALA A 112 -17.09 -34.30 -16.76
N PRO A 113 -16.84 -34.19 -15.43
CA PRO A 113 -17.68 -33.37 -14.59
C PRO A 113 -17.81 -32.02 -15.27
N ALA A 114 -19.05 -31.62 -15.57
CA ALA A 114 -19.30 -30.31 -16.16
C ALA A 114 -18.55 -29.31 -15.34
N LEU A 115 -17.65 -28.51 -15.98
CA LEU A 115 -16.99 -27.39 -15.31
C LEU A 115 -18.09 -26.67 -14.54
N PRO A 116 -17.92 -26.40 -13.22
CA PRO A 116 -18.92 -25.65 -12.48
C PRO A 116 -19.26 -24.42 -13.31
N ALA A 117 -20.55 -24.07 -13.37
CA ALA A 117 -21.05 -22.99 -14.22
C ALA A 117 -20.12 -21.78 -14.06
N SER A 118 -19.19 -21.61 -14.98
CA SER A 118 -18.16 -20.58 -14.89
C SER A 118 -18.84 -19.26 -15.17
N SER A 119 -18.79 -18.35 -14.20
CA SER A 119 -19.29 -16.99 -14.38
C SER A 119 -18.61 -16.33 -15.56
N THR A 120 -19.35 -15.45 -16.23
CA THR A 120 -18.76 -14.58 -17.24
C THR A 120 -17.83 -13.55 -16.56
N LEU A 121 -16.89 -13.02 -17.32
CA LEU A 121 -15.96 -12.00 -16.83
C LEU A 121 -16.72 -10.75 -16.32
N GLY A 122 -17.79 -10.34 -17.02
CA GLY A 122 -18.60 -9.19 -16.64
C GLY A 122 -19.29 -9.40 -15.28
N GLU A 123 -20.00 -10.52 -15.10
CA GLU A 123 -20.67 -10.88 -13.84
C GLU A 123 -19.68 -10.96 -12.69
N ALA A 124 -18.57 -11.66 -12.87
CA ALA A 124 -17.56 -11.81 -11.82
C ALA A 124 -16.88 -10.47 -11.43
N VAL A 125 -16.68 -9.56 -12.38
CA VAL A 125 -16.18 -8.20 -12.08
C VAL A 125 -17.18 -7.43 -11.24
N ASP A 126 -18.49 -7.53 -11.56
CA ASP A 126 -19.52 -6.85 -10.80
C ASP A 126 -19.65 -7.42 -9.38
N ASP A 127 -19.63 -8.74 -9.22
CA ASP A 127 -19.66 -9.41 -7.92
C ASP A 127 -18.44 -9.06 -7.06
N PHE A 128 -17.24 -9.09 -7.66
CA PHE A 128 -16.00 -8.68 -6.98
C PHE A 128 -16.06 -7.24 -6.48
N ILE A 129 -16.52 -6.31 -7.31
CA ILE A 129 -16.68 -4.90 -6.93
C ILE A 129 -17.76 -4.73 -5.86
N ALA A 130 -18.88 -5.45 -5.97
CA ALA A 130 -19.96 -5.40 -4.99
C ALA A 130 -19.50 -5.88 -3.60
N GLU A 131 -18.78 -7.00 -3.53
CA GLU A 131 -18.24 -7.55 -2.27
C GLU A 131 -17.29 -6.56 -1.59
N HIS A 132 -16.37 -5.95 -2.36
CA HIS A 132 -15.38 -5.02 -1.83
C HIS A 132 -15.91 -3.60 -1.61
N SER A 133 -17.11 -3.27 -2.11
CA SER A 133 -17.69 -1.93 -2.00
C SER A 133 -17.87 -1.45 -0.56
N ARG A 134 -18.06 -2.37 0.39
CA ARG A 134 -18.19 -2.06 1.82
C ARG A 134 -16.87 -1.60 2.46
N GLN A 135 -15.73 -1.94 1.85
CA GLN A 135 -14.39 -1.67 2.39
C GLN A 135 -13.69 -0.54 1.64
N TRP A 136 -14.07 -0.29 0.38
CA TRP A 136 -13.42 0.69 -0.46
C TRP A 136 -14.16 2.02 -0.48
N ALA A 137 -13.39 3.11 -0.38
CA ALA A 137 -13.94 4.43 -0.66
C ALA A 137 -14.41 4.52 -2.13
N GLY A 138 -15.45 5.31 -2.39
CA GLY A 138 -16.07 5.43 -3.72
C GLY A 138 -15.07 5.73 -4.85
N LYS A 139 -14.07 6.57 -4.59
CA LYS A 139 -12.98 6.85 -5.54
C LYS A 139 -12.15 5.59 -5.85
N THR A 140 -11.89 4.76 -4.86
CA THR A 140 -11.14 3.50 -5.02
C THR A 140 -11.95 2.50 -5.84
N ILE A 141 -13.26 2.42 -5.60
CA ILE A 141 -14.19 1.60 -6.39
C ILE A 141 -14.12 1.99 -7.86
N GLY A 142 -14.28 3.28 -8.16
CA GLY A 142 -14.22 3.78 -9.54
C GLY A 142 -12.88 3.50 -10.23
N GLN A 143 -11.78 3.64 -9.50
CA GLN A 143 -10.44 3.36 -10.03
C GLN A 143 -10.23 1.86 -10.27
N ASN A 144 -10.62 1.00 -9.36
CA ASN A 144 -10.46 -0.45 -9.47
C ASN A 144 -11.35 -1.00 -10.58
N ARG A 145 -12.58 -0.51 -10.70
CA ARG A 145 -13.46 -0.84 -11.84
C ARG A 145 -12.83 -0.41 -13.17
N ALA A 146 -12.23 0.79 -13.24
CA ALA A 146 -11.55 1.25 -14.45
C ALA A 146 -10.34 0.36 -14.82
N TYR A 147 -9.64 -0.19 -13.83
CA TYR A 147 -8.59 -1.17 -14.10
C TYR A 147 -9.16 -2.47 -14.66
N LEU A 148 -10.19 -3.05 -14.04
CA LEU A 148 -10.81 -4.30 -14.48
C LEU A 148 -11.51 -4.17 -15.82
N ASN A 149 -12.04 -2.99 -16.16
CA ASN A 149 -12.65 -2.74 -17.46
C ASN A 149 -11.68 -2.95 -18.64
N ILE A 150 -10.36 -2.86 -18.42
CA ILE A 150 -9.37 -3.22 -19.47
C ILE A 150 -9.49 -4.70 -19.83
N LEU A 151 -9.74 -5.58 -18.86
CA LEU A 151 -9.97 -7.02 -19.10
C LEU A 151 -11.29 -7.23 -19.86
N VAL A 152 -12.35 -6.57 -19.40
CA VAL A 152 -13.68 -6.67 -20.03
C VAL A 152 -13.64 -6.14 -21.47
N GLU A 153 -12.93 -5.05 -21.72
CA GLU A 153 -12.80 -4.48 -23.07
C GLU A 153 -11.95 -5.37 -24.01
N TYR A 154 -10.97 -6.08 -23.47
CA TYR A 154 -10.11 -6.95 -24.25
C TYR A 154 -10.73 -8.32 -24.54
N PHE A 155 -11.32 -8.97 -23.52
CA PHE A 155 -11.85 -10.32 -23.63
C PHE A 155 -13.33 -10.37 -24.00
N GLY A 156 -14.08 -9.29 -23.78
CA GLY A 156 -15.54 -9.26 -23.80
C GLY A 156 -16.15 -9.64 -22.45
N SER A 157 -17.32 -9.05 -22.13
CA SER A 157 -18.04 -9.33 -20.87
C SER A 157 -18.47 -10.78 -20.74
N ASP A 158 -18.81 -11.42 -21.86
CA ASP A 158 -19.38 -12.77 -21.92
C ASP A 158 -18.30 -13.88 -21.89
N ARG A 159 -17.02 -13.51 -21.86
CA ARG A 159 -15.92 -14.47 -21.78
C ARG A 159 -15.99 -15.24 -20.46
N LEU A 160 -16.04 -16.58 -20.54
CA LEU A 160 -15.99 -17.43 -19.35
C LEU A 160 -14.65 -17.32 -18.66
N LEU A 161 -14.64 -17.03 -17.36
CA LEU A 161 -13.40 -16.84 -16.57
C LEU A 161 -12.49 -18.07 -16.63
N ALA A 162 -13.05 -19.26 -16.54
CA ALA A 162 -12.31 -20.52 -16.59
C ALA A 162 -11.53 -20.73 -17.90
N THR A 163 -11.85 -19.99 -18.96
CA THR A 163 -11.18 -20.10 -20.26
C THR A 163 -10.03 -19.10 -20.44
N ILE A 164 -9.81 -18.19 -19.47
CA ILE A 164 -8.72 -17.22 -19.52
C ILE A 164 -7.42 -17.89 -19.04
N THR A 165 -6.38 -17.84 -19.86
CA THR A 165 -5.13 -18.56 -19.68
C THR A 165 -3.98 -17.64 -19.22
N LYS A 166 -2.86 -18.24 -18.82
CA LYS A 166 -1.60 -17.49 -18.54
C LYS A 166 -1.05 -16.80 -19.79
N GLN A 167 -1.32 -17.35 -20.98
CA GLN A 167 -0.94 -16.71 -22.24
C GLN A 167 -1.76 -15.44 -22.47
N ASP A 168 -3.06 -15.49 -22.23
CA ASP A 168 -3.95 -14.31 -22.29
C ASP A 168 -3.49 -13.21 -21.31
N ALA A 169 -3.12 -13.58 -20.08
CA ALA A 169 -2.57 -12.65 -19.11
C ALA A 169 -1.26 -11.99 -19.60
N SER A 170 -0.41 -12.72 -20.31
CA SER A 170 0.81 -12.19 -20.93
C SER A 170 0.50 -11.18 -22.05
N GLU A 171 -0.54 -11.44 -22.85
CA GLU A 171 -0.99 -10.48 -23.87
C GLU A 171 -1.56 -9.20 -23.24
N VAL A 172 -2.38 -9.33 -22.18
CA VAL A 172 -2.86 -8.16 -21.43
C VAL A 172 -1.71 -7.32 -20.88
N LYS A 173 -0.63 -7.94 -20.40
CA LYS A 173 0.57 -7.22 -19.97
C LYS A 173 1.20 -6.42 -21.12
N LYS A 174 1.29 -6.97 -22.33
CA LYS A 174 1.79 -6.25 -23.53
C LYS A 174 0.87 -5.07 -23.88
N ILE A 175 -0.45 -5.26 -23.80
CA ILE A 175 -1.44 -4.21 -24.01
C ILE A 175 -1.21 -3.06 -23.02
N LEU A 176 -1.04 -3.35 -21.73
CA LEU A 176 -0.76 -2.33 -20.71
C LEU A 176 0.52 -1.54 -21.03
N GLN A 177 1.58 -2.22 -21.50
CA GLN A 177 2.84 -1.57 -21.87
C GLN A 177 2.69 -0.63 -23.08
N ALA A 178 1.72 -0.89 -23.96
CA ALA A 178 1.42 -0.07 -25.12
C ALA A 178 0.38 1.03 -24.86
N LEU A 179 -0.30 1.04 -23.69
CA LEU A 179 -1.43 1.90 -23.40
C LEU A 179 -1.01 3.36 -23.22
N PRO A 180 -1.63 4.35 -23.95
CA PRO A 180 -1.37 5.77 -23.76
C PRO A 180 -1.79 6.28 -22.39
N SER A 181 -0.93 7.09 -21.74
CA SER A 181 -1.21 7.68 -20.43
C SER A 181 -2.36 8.69 -20.44
N SER A 182 -2.67 9.27 -21.60
CA SER A 182 -3.73 10.25 -21.80
C SER A 182 -5.06 9.64 -22.25
N ARG A 183 -5.19 8.32 -22.32
CA ARG A 183 -6.40 7.65 -22.82
C ARG A 183 -7.69 8.17 -22.17
N ASN A 184 -7.70 8.31 -20.87
CA ASN A 184 -8.91 8.72 -20.13
C ASN A 184 -9.10 10.25 -20.04
N THR A 185 -8.12 11.03 -20.50
CA THR A 185 -8.15 12.51 -20.42
C THR A 185 -8.40 13.18 -21.76
N LYS A 186 -8.07 12.52 -22.87
CA LYS A 186 -8.31 13.00 -24.22
C LYS A 186 -9.58 12.37 -24.78
N PRO A 187 -10.61 13.15 -25.14
CA PRO A 187 -11.88 12.62 -25.65
C PRO A 187 -11.73 11.67 -26.83
N GLU A 188 -10.84 12.02 -27.77
CA GLU A 188 -10.56 11.22 -28.96
C GLU A 188 -10.00 9.83 -28.63
N LEU A 189 -9.09 9.74 -27.67
CA LEU A 189 -8.51 8.45 -27.24
C LEU A 189 -9.47 7.64 -26.37
N LYS A 190 -10.31 8.32 -25.59
CA LYS A 190 -11.30 7.69 -24.74
C LYS A 190 -12.38 6.97 -25.55
N ALA A 191 -12.75 7.51 -26.72
CA ALA A 191 -13.76 6.93 -27.61
C ALA A 191 -13.23 5.76 -28.44
N MET A 192 -11.91 5.59 -28.54
CA MET A 192 -11.32 4.51 -29.34
C MET A 192 -11.36 3.16 -28.64
N PRO A 193 -11.64 2.05 -29.36
CA PRO A 193 -11.45 0.70 -28.86
C PRO A 193 -10.02 0.44 -28.37
N LEU A 194 -9.85 -0.40 -27.35
CA LEU A 194 -8.56 -0.71 -26.73
C LEU A 194 -7.48 -1.10 -27.73
N MET A 195 -7.82 -2.01 -28.66
CA MET A 195 -6.86 -2.53 -29.66
C MET A 195 -6.47 -1.50 -30.73
N GLN A 196 -7.26 -0.44 -30.91
CA GLN A 196 -6.94 0.66 -31.78
C GLN A 196 -6.07 1.69 -31.05
N VAL A 197 -6.45 2.09 -29.83
CA VAL A 197 -5.75 3.13 -29.07
C VAL A 197 -4.31 2.76 -28.71
N ILE A 198 -3.99 1.47 -28.54
CA ILE A 198 -2.61 1.02 -28.26
C ILE A 198 -1.68 1.16 -29.47
N LYS A 199 -2.25 1.25 -30.69
CA LYS A 199 -1.50 1.43 -31.95
C LYS A 199 -1.27 2.90 -32.30
N GLU A 200 -1.98 3.83 -31.63
CA GLU A 200 -1.85 5.25 -31.90
C GLU A 200 -0.44 5.75 -31.57
N PRO A 201 0.25 6.36 -32.56
CA PRO A 201 1.60 6.89 -32.37
C PRO A 201 1.59 8.23 -31.60
N GLY A 202 2.76 8.67 -31.15
CA GLY A 202 2.95 10.02 -30.58
C GLY A 202 2.43 10.22 -29.15
N HIS A 203 1.92 9.17 -28.48
CA HIS A 203 1.45 9.27 -27.11
C HIS A 203 2.41 8.62 -26.10
N LYS A 204 2.67 9.37 -25.00
CA LYS A 204 3.41 8.80 -23.88
C LYS A 204 2.64 7.62 -23.30
N LYS A 205 3.30 6.49 -23.10
CA LYS A 205 2.70 5.29 -22.51
C LYS A 205 2.57 5.43 -21.00
N ILE A 206 1.71 4.60 -20.37
CA ILE A 206 1.57 4.57 -18.92
C ILE A 206 2.88 4.11 -18.27
N ALA A 207 3.22 4.69 -17.11
CA ALA A 207 4.43 4.37 -16.38
C ALA A 207 4.39 2.96 -15.78
N ALA A 208 5.55 2.33 -15.58
CA ALA A 208 5.68 1.01 -14.95
C ALA A 208 4.92 0.90 -13.62
N LYS A 209 4.88 1.97 -12.80
CA LYS A 209 4.08 2.02 -11.58
C LYS A 209 2.58 1.83 -11.85
N THR A 210 2.06 2.48 -12.90
CA THR A 210 0.64 2.36 -13.29
C THR A 210 0.34 0.97 -13.83
N ILE A 211 1.24 0.41 -14.69
CA ILE A 211 1.14 -0.98 -15.17
C ILE A 211 1.06 -1.94 -13.97
N ASN A 212 1.97 -1.79 -13.00
CA ASN A 212 2.00 -2.64 -11.82
C ASN A 212 0.75 -2.50 -10.93
N SER A 213 0.11 -1.33 -10.91
CA SER A 213 -1.19 -1.16 -10.23
C SER A 213 -2.31 -1.94 -10.91
N HIS A 214 -2.37 -1.96 -12.26
CA HIS A 214 -3.31 -2.80 -13.01
C HIS A 214 -3.06 -4.29 -12.73
N ILE A 215 -1.79 -4.74 -12.86
CA ILE A 215 -1.40 -6.14 -12.63
C ILE A 215 -1.76 -6.57 -11.20
N GLN A 216 -1.55 -5.70 -10.21
CA GLN A 216 -1.90 -6.00 -8.81
C GLN A 216 -3.42 -6.14 -8.64
N MET A 217 -4.22 -5.31 -9.31
CA MET A 217 -5.68 -5.40 -9.30
C MET A 217 -6.15 -6.68 -10.00
N PHE A 218 -5.58 -7.01 -11.16
CA PHE A 218 -5.92 -8.23 -11.89
C PHE A 218 -5.58 -9.48 -11.07
N LYS A 219 -4.39 -9.49 -10.44
CA LYS A 219 -4.02 -10.59 -9.54
C LYS A 219 -5.05 -10.74 -8.41
N MET A 220 -5.41 -9.63 -7.74
CA MET A 220 -6.38 -9.67 -6.64
C MET A 220 -7.75 -10.19 -7.09
N PHE A 221 -8.20 -9.79 -8.29
CA PHE A 221 -9.45 -10.26 -8.89
C PHE A 221 -9.39 -11.77 -9.20
N PHE A 222 -8.33 -12.28 -9.83
CA PHE A 222 -8.21 -13.69 -10.14
C PHE A 222 -7.96 -14.56 -8.90
N ASP A 223 -7.26 -14.06 -7.88
CA ASP A 223 -7.12 -14.74 -6.59
C ASP A 223 -8.49 -14.83 -5.87
N TRP A 224 -9.35 -13.82 -6.00
CA TRP A 224 -10.72 -13.85 -5.53
C TRP A 224 -11.57 -14.83 -6.32
N ALA A 225 -11.49 -14.79 -7.66
CA ALA A 225 -12.24 -15.65 -8.55
C ALA A 225 -11.91 -17.14 -8.33
N GLU A 226 -10.65 -17.48 -8.08
CA GLU A 226 -10.23 -18.85 -7.71
C GLU A 226 -10.88 -19.29 -6.41
N ARG A 227 -10.80 -18.47 -5.35
CA ARG A 227 -11.39 -18.79 -4.04
C ARG A 227 -12.91 -18.99 -4.09
N HIS A 228 -13.59 -18.32 -5.02
CA HIS A 228 -15.04 -18.43 -5.21
C HIS A 228 -15.44 -19.47 -6.26
N GLY A 229 -14.48 -20.21 -6.81
CA GLY A 229 -14.75 -21.27 -7.79
C GLY A 229 -15.10 -20.77 -9.20
N HIS A 230 -14.91 -19.47 -9.48
CA HIS A 230 -15.16 -18.89 -10.81
C HIS A 230 -14.01 -19.12 -11.80
N SER A 231 -12.80 -19.37 -11.30
CA SER A 231 -11.59 -19.62 -12.11
C SER A 231 -10.80 -20.80 -11.52
N PRO A 232 -10.25 -21.69 -12.39
CA PRO A 232 -9.46 -22.83 -11.90
C PRO A 232 -8.05 -22.46 -11.45
N HIS A 233 -7.59 -21.23 -11.69
CA HIS A 233 -6.22 -20.81 -11.36
C HIS A 233 -6.09 -19.31 -11.15
N THR A 234 -5.09 -18.94 -10.34
CA THR A 234 -4.63 -17.56 -10.22
C THR A 234 -3.86 -17.14 -11.47
N LEU A 235 -4.06 -15.89 -11.88
CA LEU A 235 -3.34 -15.28 -13.00
C LEU A 235 -2.58 -14.04 -12.52
N PHE A 236 -1.68 -13.52 -13.37
CA PHE A 236 -0.88 -12.30 -13.16
C PHE A 236 0.16 -12.36 -12.02
N GLU A 237 0.38 -13.52 -11.39
CA GLU A 237 1.45 -13.67 -10.42
C GLU A 237 2.83 -13.53 -11.09
N GLY A 238 3.76 -12.81 -10.45
CA GLY A 238 5.11 -12.59 -10.98
C GLY A 238 5.20 -11.68 -12.21
N MET A 239 4.08 -11.15 -12.72
CA MET A 239 4.05 -10.38 -13.98
C MET A 239 4.42 -8.90 -13.85
N LYS A 240 4.80 -8.41 -12.65
CA LYS A 240 5.21 -7.01 -12.46
C LYS A 240 6.35 -6.60 -13.38
N VAL A 241 6.27 -5.40 -13.92
CA VAL A 241 7.30 -4.80 -14.77
C VAL A 241 8.35 -4.14 -13.89
N LYS A 242 9.62 -4.30 -14.23
CA LYS A 242 10.70 -3.58 -13.56
C LYS A 242 10.52 -2.08 -13.81
N LYS A 243 10.72 -1.29 -12.77
CA LYS A 243 10.69 0.17 -12.89
C LYS A 243 11.98 0.62 -13.53
N ASP A 244 11.88 1.51 -14.51
CA ASP A 244 13.07 2.18 -15.05
C ASP A 244 13.66 3.09 -13.97
N LYS A 245 14.95 2.95 -13.67
CA LYS A 245 15.65 3.78 -12.69
C LYS A 245 15.55 5.28 -12.98
N ALA A 246 15.36 5.65 -14.23
CA ALA A 246 15.23 7.05 -14.69
C ALA A 246 13.79 7.60 -14.62
N SER A 247 12.74 6.78 -14.41
CA SER A 247 11.34 7.21 -14.50
C SER A 247 10.74 7.66 -13.17
N GLU A 248 11.47 7.57 -12.08
CA GLU A 248 10.96 8.02 -10.78
C GLU A 248 11.19 9.52 -10.61
N SER A 249 10.15 10.29 -10.90
CA SER A 249 9.97 11.58 -10.22
C SER A 249 9.63 11.27 -8.76
N GLU A 250 10.62 10.76 -8.01
CA GLU A 250 10.44 10.61 -6.58
C GLU A 250 10.09 11.96 -5.99
N ARG A 251 9.05 11.98 -5.19
CA ARG A 251 8.71 13.19 -4.45
C ARG A 251 9.88 13.53 -3.56
N ARG A 252 10.39 14.75 -3.70
CA ARG A 252 11.58 15.24 -2.98
C ARG A 252 11.17 16.28 -1.96
N PRO A 253 11.89 16.41 -0.84
CA PRO A 253 11.78 17.56 0.03
C PRO A 253 12.27 18.81 -0.71
N PHE A 254 11.76 19.97 -0.33
CA PHE A 254 12.35 21.24 -0.73
C PHE A 254 13.72 21.42 -0.07
N THR A 255 14.68 21.97 -0.80
CA THR A 255 15.96 22.39 -0.21
C THR A 255 15.75 23.52 0.78
N PRO A 256 16.73 23.82 1.68
CA PRO A 256 16.62 24.97 2.60
C PRO A 256 16.31 26.27 1.90
N ASN A 257 16.99 26.54 0.78
CA ASN A 257 16.79 27.77 0.01
C ASN A 257 15.41 27.83 -0.65
N GLN A 258 14.92 26.71 -1.20
CA GLN A 258 13.57 26.65 -1.75
C GLN A 258 12.49 26.84 -0.67
N ALA A 259 12.66 26.19 0.49
CA ALA A 259 11.74 26.34 1.62
C ALA A 259 11.70 27.79 2.13
N ARG A 260 12.87 28.43 2.21
CA ARG A 260 12.98 29.87 2.57
C ARG A 260 12.28 30.76 1.54
N LEU A 261 12.52 30.53 0.28
CA LEU A 261 11.89 31.31 -0.79
C LEU A 261 10.36 31.18 -0.76
N ILE A 262 9.84 29.95 -0.56
CA ILE A 262 8.40 29.70 -0.38
C ILE A 262 7.89 30.48 0.85
N TYR A 263 8.59 30.37 1.98
CA TYR A 263 8.20 31.04 3.21
C TYR A 263 8.15 32.57 3.06
N THR A 264 9.20 33.19 2.48
CA THR A 264 9.26 34.64 2.23
C THR A 264 8.12 35.10 1.32
N GLU A 265 7.83 34.36 0.24
CA GLU A 265 6.70 34.73 -0.62
C GLU A 265 5.34 34.58 0.07
N LEU A 266 5.19 33.62 1.00
CA LEU A 266 3.95 33.44 1.78
C LEU A 266 3.75 34.49 2.86
N THR A 267 4.83 35.04 3.43
CA THR A 267 4.78 36.01 4.54
C THR A 267 4.83 37.47 4.05
N ASP A 268 5.81 37.76 3.22
CA ASP A 268 6.13 39.15 2.81
C ASP A 268 5.59 39.43 1.40
N ASN A 269 5.30 38.38 0.62
CA ASN A 269 4.70 38.45 -0.72
C ASN A 269 5.38 39.42 -1.72
N PRO A 270 6.73 39.42 -1.80
CA PRO A 270 7.45 40.41 -2.61
C PRO A 270 7.14 40.37 -4.09
N SER A 271 6.73 39.20 -4.60
CA SER A 271 6.35 39.03 -6.02
C SER A 271 4.84 39.15 -6.27
N GLY A 272 4.02 39.38 -5.24
CA GLY A 272 2.57 39.50 -5.36
C GLY A 272 1.87 38.23 -5.84
N LEU A 273 2.47 37.06 -5.62
CA LEU A 273 1.93 35.78 -6.07
C LEU A 273 0.78 35.28 -5.18
N VAL A 274 0.78 35.68 -3.92
CA VAL A 274 -0.18 35.26 -2.91
C VAL A 274 -1.30 36.30 -2.81
N ARG A 275 -2.45 36.00 -3.43
CA ARG A 275 -3.58 36.94 -3.50
C ARG A 275 -4.75 36.58 -2.58
N LYS A 276 -4.71 35.40 -1.97
CA LYS A 276 -5.78 34.88 -1.10
C LYS A 276 -5.21 34.41 0.21
N ASP A 277 -5.88 34.75 1.32
CA ASP A 277 -5.52 34.22 2.65
C ASP A 277 -5.55 32.71 2.68
N SER A 278 -6.50 32.08 1.99
CA SER A 278 -6.58 30.62 1.89
C SER A 278 -5.33 30.00 1.25
N HIS A 279 -4.72 30.67 0.26
CA HIS A 279 -3.45 30.24 -0.33
C HIS A 279 -2.29 30.39 0.66
N LYS A 280 -2.19 31.56 1.33
CA LYS A 280 -1.18 31.84 2.36
C LYS A 280 -1.23 30.78 3.45
N TRP A 281 -2.37 30.71 4.13
CA TRP A 281 -2.53 29.87 5.31
C TRP A 281 -2.55 28.38 4.98
N GLY A 282 -3.16 27.97 3.87
CA GLY A 282 -3.13 26.57 3.42
C GLY A 282 -1.72 26.06 3.14
N MET A 283 -0.86 26.90 2.56
CA MET A 283 0.55 26.57 2.32
C MET A 283 1.38 26.59 3.61
N LEU A 284 1.20 27.61 4.47
CA LEU A 284 1.93 27.70 5.75
C LEU A 284 1.57 26.54 6.67
N LEU A 285 0.30 26.15 6.76
CA LEU A 285 -0.12 24.95 7.49
C LEU A 285 0.55 23.70 6.91
N GLY A 286 0.61 23.56 5.59
CA GLY A 286 1.34 22.44 4.95
C GLY A 286 2.82 22.43 5.28
N MET A 287 3.43 23.61 5.35
CA MET A 287 4.85 23.79 5.61
C MET A 287 5.25 23.50 7.07
N PHE A 288 4.41 23.86 8.02
CA PHE A 288 4.75 23.75 9.44
C PHE A 288 4.12 22.53 10.15
N THR A 289 3.12 21.87 9.53
CA THR A 289 2.49 20.70 10.14
C THR A 289 2.78 19.39 9.37
N GLY A 290 3.17 19.48 8.11
CA GLY A 290 3.28 18.32 7.24
C GLY A 290 1.95 17.60 6.97
N ALA A 291 0.80 18.21 7.32
CA ALA A 291 -0.52 17.64 7.06
C ALA A 291 -0.76 17.46 5.55
N ARG A 292 -1.63 16.52 5.19
CA ARG A 292 -1.96 16.28 3.79
C ARG A 292 -2.82 17.43 3.24
N LEU A 293 -2.66 17.71 1.95
CA LEU A 293 -3.38 18.78 1.27
C LEU A 293 -4.88 18.78 1.57
N ASN A 294 -5.54 17.62 1.49
CA ASN A 294 -6.98 17.56 1.77
C ASN A 294 -7.28 17.71 3.25
N GLU A 295 -6.44 17.22 4.16
CA GLU A 295 -6.58 17.41 5.62
C GLU A 295 -6.60 18.90 5.99
N ILE A 296 -5.75 19.71 5.35
CA ILE A 296 -5.69 21.15 5.56
C ILE A 296 -6.94 21.84 4.96
N CYS A 297 -7.23 21.54 3.70
CA CYS A 297 -8.29 22.23 2.98
C CYS A 297 -9.69 21.88 3.47
N GLN A 298 -9.85 20.78 4.19
CA GLN A 298 -11.13 20.37 4.78
C GLN A 298 -11.35 20.86 6.24
N LEU A 299 -10.40 21.62 6.81
CA LEU A 299 -10.52 22.11 8.19
C LEU A 299 -11.76 22.99 8.38
N ASP A 300 -12.46 22.71 9.45
CA ASP A 300 -13.45 23.62 10.02
C ASP A 300 -12.79 24.52 11.06
N ILE A 301 -13.42 25.62 11.39
CA ILE A 301 -12.94 26.51 12.45
C ILE A 301 -12.89 25.77 13.79
N ALA A 302 -13.87 24.91 14.05
CA ALA A 302 -13.94 24.08 15.25
C ALA A 302 -12.83 23.01 15.35
N ASP A 303 -12.07 22.77 14.27
CA ASP A 303 -10.90 21.88 14.30
C ASP A 303 -9.66 22.57 14.85
N VAL A 304 -9.63 23.89 14.95
CA VAL A 304 -8.58 24.66 15.64
C VAL A 304 -8.97 24.74 17.10
N LYS A 305 -8.23 24.00 17.94
CA LYS A 305 -8.55 23.82 19.36
C LYS A 305 -7.36 24.17 20.23
N GLN A 306 -7.65 24.42 21.52
CA GLN A 306 -6.66 24.65 22.55
C GLN A 306 -6.82 23.61 23.68
N ASP A 307 -5.71 23.13 24.19
CA ASP A 307 -5.64 22.23 25.35
C ASP A 307 -4.47 22.73 26.23
N GLY A 308 -4.76 23.22 27.42
CA GLY A 308 -3.82 24.03 28.21
C GLY A 308 -3.32 25.23 27.42
N ASP A 309 -2.01 25.39 27.34
CA ASP A 309 -1.35 26.48 26.60
C ASP A 309 -1.07 26.13 25.12
N THR A 310 -1.43 24.92 24.68
CA THR A 310 -1.08 24.43 23.36
C THR A 310 -2.27 24.49 22.40
N TRP A 311 -2.14 25.27 21.34
CA TRP A 311 -3.06 25.27 20.22
C TRP A 311 -2.69 24.12 19.25
N PHE A 312 -3.73 23.48 18.69
CA PHE A 312 -3.54 22.36 17.76
C PHE A 312 -4.64 22.27 16.70
N LEU A 313 -4.34 21.61 15.61
CA LEU A 313 -5.30 21.17 14.61
C LEU A 313 -5.81 19.77 14.97
N ASN A 314 -7.10 19.62 15.11
CA ASN A 314 -7.76 18.33 15.24
C ASN A 314 -8.04 17.76 13.85
N ILE A 315 -7.14 16.97 13.31
CA ILE A 315 -7.34 16.33 12.00
C ILE A 315 -8.34 15.19 12.16
N THR A 316 -9.53 15.38 11.63
CA THR A 316 -10.66 14.45 11.74
C THR A 316 -11.47 14.38 10.44
N ASP A 317 -12.32 13.38 10.33
CA ASP A 317 -13.34 13.22 9.30
C ASP A 317 -14.75 13.43 9.86
N GLU A 318 -14.86 13.96 11.08
CA GLU A 318 -16.12 14.33 11.71
C GLU A 318 -16.62 15.70 11.22
N GLY A 319 -17.92 15.88 11.22
CA GLY A 319 -18.62 17.17 11.00
C GLY A 319 -19.24 17.32 9.62
N ASP A 320 -18.54 17.03 8.54
CA ASP A 320 -19.05 17.11 7.16
C ASP A 320 -18.87 15.75 6.48
N ASP A 321 -19.90 15.23 5.84
CA ASP A 321 -19.90 13.92 5.14
C ASP A 321 -18.81 13.81 4.06
N ASN A 322 -18.29 14.93 3.57
CA ASN A 322 -17.23 14.97 2.59
C ASN A 322 -15.82 15.05 3.20
N LYS A 323 -15.72 15.25 4.52
CA LYS A 323 -14.42 15.17 5.22
C LYS A 323 -13.94 13.72 5.20
N SER A 324 -12.66 13.54 5.02
CA SER A 324 -12.08 12.20 4.99
C SER A 324 -10.65 12.18 5.48
N VAL A 325 -10.27 11.13 6.19
CA VAL A 325 -8.89 10.78 6.50
C VAL A 325 -8.53 9.47 5.82
N LYS A 326 -7.29 9.36 5.36
CA LYS A 326 -6.87 8.20 4.56
C LYS A 326 -6.82 6.88 5.36
N SER A 327 -6.67 6.96 6.67
CA SER A 327 -6.56 5.82 7.58
C SER A 327 -6.87 6.27 9.01
N ASN A 328 -7.14 5.35 9.92
CA ASN A 328 -7.36 5.67 11.33
C ASN A 328 -6.20 6.48 11.96
N ALA A 329 -4.95 6.18 11.58
CA ALA A 329 -3.79 6.98 12.00
C ALA A 329 -3.80 8.42 11.45
N GLY A 330 -4.68 8.72 10.48
CA GLY A 330 -4.91 10.07 9.99
C GLY A 330 -5.60 10.97 11.00
N ARG A 331 -6.49 10.41 11.87
CA ARG A 331 -7.13 11.14 12.96
C ARG A 331 -6.10 11.41 14.04
N ARG A 332 -5.83 12.68 14.30
CA ARG A 332 -4.77 13.09 15.24
C ARG A 332 -4.84 14.55 15.60
N LYS A 333 -4.24 14.89 16.73
CA LYS A 333 -3.95 16.26 17.13
C LYS A 333 -2.58 16.65 16.57
N VAL A 334 -2.47 17.77 15.87
CA VAL A 334 -1.20 18.32 15.37
C VAL A 334 -1.00 19.69 16.01
N PRO A 335 -0.04 19.87 16.94
CA PRO A 335 0.22 21.16 17.57
C PRO A 335 0.54 22.22 16.51
N LEU A 336 0.06 23.46 16.74
CA LEU A 336 0.46 24.60 15.93
C LEU A 336 1.92 24.94 16.23
N HIS A 337 2.73 25.01 15.18
CA HIS A 337 4.11 25.47 15.27
C HIS A 337 4.13 26.91 15.78
N SER A 338 5.10 27.26 16.63
CA SER A 338 5.23 28.61 17.22
C SER A 338 5.29 29.72 16.16
N GLU A 339 5.84 29.41 14.98
CA GLU A 339 5.89 30.35 13.86
C GLU A 339 4.51 30.69 13.30
N LEU A 340 3.55 29.75 13.28
CA LEU A 340 2.17 30.03 12.86
C LEU A 340 1.48 31.00 13.83
N ILE A 341 1.72 30.84 15.13
CA ILE A 341 1.22 31.76 16.17
C ILE A 341 1.83 33.15 15.98
N ARG A 342 3.15 33.24 15.77
CA ARG A 342 3.87 34.48 15.53
C ARG A 342 3.42 35.24 14.27
N LEU A 343 2.91 34.51 13.27
CA LEU A 343 2.36 35.07 12.03
C LEU A 343 0.88 35.44 12.12
N ASP A 344 0.30 35.46 13.33
CA ASP A 344 -1.10 35.81 13.62
C ASP A 344 -2.11 34.86 12.96
N PHE A 345 -1.80 33.54 12.93
CA PHE A 345 -2.74 32.53 12.43
C PHE A 345 -4.04 32.50 13.21
N LEU A 346 -4.00 32.75 14.52
CA LEU A 346 -5.20 32.76 15.37
C LEU A 346 -6.12 33.93 15.03
N ASP A 347 -5.58 35.09 14.68
CA ASP A 347 -6.38 36.26 14.22
C ASP A 347 -7.08 35.93 12.88
N PHE A 348 -6.38 35.19 12.00
CA PHE A 348 -7.03 34.69 10.80
C PHE A 348 -8.19 33.73 11.11
N VAL A 349 -8.00 32.79 12.06
CA VAL A 349 -9.08 31.88 12.51
C VAL A 349 -10.25 32.68 13.08
N ASP A 350 -9.98 33.65 13.91
CA ASP A 350 -10.97 34.53 14.52
C ASP A 350 -11.76 35.35 13.48
N SER A 351 -11.09 35.81 12.43
CA SER A 351 -11.74 36.50 11.32
C SER A 351 -12.79 35.64 10.57
N ARG A 352 -12.74 34.32 10.76
CA ARG A 352 -13.65 33.35 10.14
C ARG A 352 -14.77 32.85 11.07
N ARG A 353 -14.85 33.33 12.33
CA ARG A 353 -15.80 32.85 13.39
C ARG A 353 -17.25 32.76 12.97
N ASN A 354 -17.71 33.59 12.03
CA ASN A 354 -19.07 33.59 11.54
C ASN A 354 -19.40 32.49 10.53
N GLY A 355 -18.41 31.64 10.17
CA GLY A 355 -18.58 30.54 9.25
C GLY A 355 -18.37 29.17 9.92
N THR A 356 -18.47 28.10 9.14
CA THR A 356 -18.15 26.75 9.58
C THR A 356 -16.73 26.37 9.12
N ARG A 357 -16.41 26.69 7.85
CA ARG A 357 -15.18 26.29 7.19
C ARG A 357 -14.06 27.30 7.47
N LEU A 358 -12.86 26.79 7.80
CA LEU A 358 -11.66 27.64 7.90
C LEU A 358 -11.29 28.25 6.52
N PHE A 359 -11.50 27.49 5.45
CA PHE A 359 -11.22 27.87 4.07
C PHE A 359 -12.48 27.75 3.20
N PRO A 360 -13.42 28.72 3.25
CA PRO A 360 -14.68 28.65 2.49
C PRO A 360 -14.47 28.66 0.97
N ASP A 361 -13.31 29.13 0.48
CA ASP A 361 -12.95 29.16 -0.95
C ASP A 361 -12.71 27.76 -1.53
N TYR A 362 -12.53 26.75 -0.70
CA TYR A 362 -12.25 25.39 -1.14
C TYR A 362 -13.53 24.56 -1.15
N SER A 363 -14.10 24.41 -2.34
CA SER A 363 -15.26 23.55 -2.56
C SER A 363 -14.85 22.09 -2.71
N TYR A 364 -15.70 21.20 -2.24
CA TYR A 364 -15.50 19.75 -2.45
C TYR A 364 -15.63 19.38 -3.92
N SER A 365 -14.80 18.46 -4.37
CA SER A 365 -14.93 17.80 -5.66
C SER A 365 -14.73 16.29 -5.52
N ALA A 366 -15.58 15.48 -6.17
CA ALA A 366 -15.51 14.02 -6.09
C ALA A 366 -14.12 13.44 -6.45
N ASN A 367 -13.41 14.05 -7.42
CA ASN A 367 -12.10 13.60 -7.87
C ASN A 367 -10.91 14.14 -7.08
N GLY A 368 -11.06 15.25 -6.35
CA GLY A 368 -9.93 15.95 -5.71
C GLY A 368 -10.13 16.31 -4.24
N GLY A 369 -11.31 16.02 -3.67
CA GLY A 369 -11.67 16.49 -2.34
C GLY A 369 -11.69 18.03 -2.27
N TYR A 370 -11.43 18.57 -1.11
CA TYR A 370 -11.28 20.01 -0.89
C TYR A 370 -9.92 20.57 -1.36
N GLY A 371 -8.91 19.72 -1.47
CA GLY A 371 -7.54 20.14 -1.79
C GLY A 371 -7.27 20.50 -3.24
N ARG A 372 -8.23 20.28 -4.15
CA ARG A 372 -8.01 20.46 -5.59
C ARG A 372 -7.51 21.85 -5.96
N ASN A 373 -8.15 22.89 -5.46
CA ASN A 373 -7.87 24.27 -5.83
C ASN A 373 -6.49 24.73 -5.32
N LEU A 374 -6.17 24.50 -4.05
CA LEU A 374 -4.86 24.84 -3.48
C LEU A 374 -3.74 24.03 -4.16
N GLY A 375 -3.95 22.72 -4.35
CA GLY A 375 -2.97 21.87 -5.00
C GLY A 375 -2.67 22.28 -6.44
N ARG A 376 -3.70 22.67 -7.21
CA ARG A 376 -3.56 23.17 -8.57
C ARG A 376 -2.82 24.51 -8.59
N TRP A 377 -3.25 25.46 -7.76
CA TRP A 377 -2.57 26.77 -7.66
C TRP A 377 -1.10 26.60 -7.27
N CYS A 378 -0.80 25.81 -6.25
CA CYS A 378 0.57 25.55 -5.82
C CYS A 378 1.41 24.96 -6.96
N ASN A 379 0.92 23.88 -7.61
CA ASN A 379 1.71 23.11 -8.55
C ASN A 379 1.81 23.73 -9.95
N GLU A 380 0.77 24.44 -10.42
CA GLU A 380 0.65 24.94 -11.78
C GLU A 380 0.90 26.46 -11.88
N SER A 381 0.84 27.19 -10.76
CA SER A 381 1.03 28.66 -10.74
C SER A 381 2.14 29.09 -9.79
N PHE A 382 2.04 28.79 -8.49
CA PHE A 382 2.93 29.32 -7.47
C PHE A 382 4.37 28.83 -7.62
N LEU A 383 4.61 27.51 -7.59
CA LEU A 383 5.96 26.94 -7.73
C LEU A 383 6.62 27.27 -9.09
N PRO A 384 5.91 27.24 -10.24
CA PRO A 384 6.47 27.68 -11.52
C PRO A 384 6.87 29.16 -11.53
N LYS A 385 6.01 30.06 -11.05
CA LYS A 385 6.28 31.50 -11.01
C LYS A 385 7.41 31.88 -10.05
N LEU A 386 7.56 31.10 -8.97
CA LEU A 386 8.66 31.22 -8.02
C LEU A 386 9.99 30.67 -8.56
N GLY A 387 9.98 30.07 -9.76
CA GLY A 387 11.18 29.54 -10.43
C GLY A 387 11.74 28.25 -9.83
N ILE A 388 11.00 27.56 -8.95
CA ILE A 388 11.49 26.38 -8.24
C ILE A 388 10.80 25.07 -8.66
N LYS A 389 9.92 25.14 -9.69
CA LYS A 389 9.21 23.95 -10.17
C LYS A 389 10.18 22.97 -10.84
N GLN A 390 10.27 21.77 -10.29
CA GLN A 390 11.05 20.66 -10.82
C GLN A 390 10.21 19.36 -10.77
N PRO A 391 10.57 18.32 -11.55
CA PRO A 391 9.97 17.00 -11.40
C PRO A 391 10.08 16.50 -9.96
N GLY A 392 8.97 16.01 -9.41
CA GLY A 392 8.91 15.55 -8.02
C GLY A 392 8.61 16.63 -6.98
N LEU A 393 8.75 17.93 -7.29
CA LEU A 393 8.38 19.03 -6.39
C LEU A 393 6.92 19.43 -6.60
N VAL A 394 6.10 19.20 -5.59
CA VAL A 394 4.65 19.46 -5.53
C VAL A 394 4.25 19.89 -4.12
N PHE A 395 2.99 20.26 -3.88
CA PHE A 395 2.50 20.58 -2.54
C PHE A 395 2.90 19.52 -1.49
N HIS A 396 2.79 18.24 -1.83
CA HIS A 396 3.16 17.15 -0.91
C HIS A 396 4.64 17.12 -0.53
N SER A 397 5.49 17.82 -1.28
CA SER A 397 6.92 18.01 -0.92
C SER A 397 7.11 18.80 0.36
N LEU A 398 6.15 19.65 0.77
CA LEU A 398 6.14 20.31 2.07
C LEU A 398 6.18 19.28 3.20
N ARG A 399 5.34 18.26 3.11
CA ARG A 399 5.33 17.16 4.08
C ARG A 399 6.66 16.38 4.10
N HIS A 400 7.24 16.08 2.93
CA HIS A 400 8.58 15.47 2.87
C HIS A 400 9.63 16.37 3.50
N THR A 401 9.51 17.69 3.34
CA THR A 401 10.41 18.66 3.98
C THR A 401 10.30 18.62 5.50
N VAL A 402 9.08 18.63 6.05
CA VAL A 402 8.85 18.52 7.50
C VAL A 402 9.48 17.23 8.05
N VAL A 403 9.18 16.07 7.44
CA VAL A 403 9.73 14.79 7.86
C VAL A 403 11.26 14.80 7.86
N THR A 404 11.86 15.25 6.75
CA THR A 404 13.32 15.29 6.61
C THR A 404 13.96 16.21 7.65
N ARG A 405 13.39 17.41 7.87
CA ARG A 405 13.95 18.39 8.80
C ARG A 405 13.79 17.98 10.24
N LEU A 406 12.63 17.45 10.64
CA LEU A 406 12.46 16.93 11.99
C LEU A 406 13.43 15.77 12.27
N GLY A 407 13.63 14.86 11.29
CA GLY A 407 14.65 13.82 11.43
C GLY A 407 16.06 14.37 11.57
N GLN A 408 16.42 15.40 10.78
CA GLN A 408 17.73 16.09 10.88
C GLN A 408 17.89 16.86 12.19
N SER A 409 16.78 17.24 12.84
CA SER A 409 16.77 17.89 14.16
C SER A 409 16.68 16.89 15.33
N ASN A 410 17.01 15.61 15.06
CA ASN A 410 17.00 14.53 16.04
C ASN A 410 15.63 14.29 16.73
N VAL A 411 14.52 14.56 16.02
CA VAL A 411 13.20 14.15 16.49
C VAL A 411 13.04 12.65 16.25
N PRO A 412 12.69 11.85 17.25
CA PRO A 412 12.47 10.41 17.09
C PRO A 412 11.41 10.10 16.02
N GLU A 413 11.70 9.12 15.16
CA GLU A 413 10.81 8.73 14.06
C GLU A 413 9.36 8.44 14.51
N PRO A 414 9.10 7.77 15.66
CA PRO A 414 7.73 7.54 16.12
C PRO A 414 6.96 8.84 16.39
N ILE A 415 7.61 9.88 16.89
CA ILE A 415 7.00 11.20 17.11
C ILE A 415 6.68 11.85 15.76
N ILE A 416 7.62 11.79 14.82
CA ILE A 416 7.38 12.28 13.45
C ILE A 416 6.17 11.56 12.85
N GLN A 417 6.09 10.22 12.95
CA GLN A 417 4.96 9.44 12.45
C GLN A 417 3.63 9.87 13.06
N CYS A 418 3.58 10.20 14.36
CA CYS A 418 2.40 10.74 15.02
C CYS A 418 2.00 12.10 14.43
N ILE A 419 2.92 13.05 14.32
CA ILE A 419 2.66 14.38 13.77
C ILE A 419 2.09 14.29 12.34
N ILE A 420 2.71 13.48 11.50
CA ILE A 420 2.31 13.38 10.10
C ILE A 420 1.15 12.40 9.84
N GLY A 421 0.74 11.58 10.82
CA GLY A 421 -0.33 10.57 10.68
C GLY A 421 0.05 9.42 9.74
N HIS A 422 1.19 8.79 10.00
CA HIS A 422 1.53 7.48 9.47
C HIS A 422 1.10 6.39 10.45
N ALA A 423 0.71 5.23 9.92
CA ALA A 423 0.48 4.08 10.77
C ALA A 423 1.76 3.72 11.52
N ARG A 424 1.63 3.46 12.80
CA ARG A 424 2.74 2.98 13.62
C ARG A 424 3.08 1.56 13.18
N SER A 425 4.35 1.24 13.05
CA SER A 425 4.82 -0.10 12.73
C SER A 425 5.65 -0.65 13.89
N GLY A 426 5.27 -1.82 14.39
CA GLY A 426 6.00 -2.55 15.42
C GLY A 426 5.18 -2.78 16.69
N VAL A 427 5.33 -3.98 17.27
CA VAL A 427 4.58 -4.48 18.44
C VAL A 427 4.72 -3.53 19.65
N THR A 428 5.91 -2.95 19.85
CA THR A 428 6.16 -2.03 20.99
C THR A 428 5.32 -0.76 20.87
N GLN A 429 5.14 -0.21 19.68
CA GLN A 429 4.38 1.02 19.48
C GLN A 429 2.87 0.80 19.51
N GLU A 430 2.41 -0.37 19.04
CA GLU A 430 0.98 -0.71 19.03
C GLU A 430 0.47 -1.14 20.42
N VAL A 431 1.31 -1.81 21.22
CA VAL A 431 0.92 -2.40 22.50
C VAL A 431 1.25 -1.51 23.68
N TYR A 432 2.45 -0.93 23.74
CA TYR A 432 2.95 -0.22 24.92
C TYR A 432 2.72 1.30 24.90
N LEU A 433 2.51 1.92 23.73
CA LEU A 433 2.20 3.34 23.58
C LEU A 433 0.73 3.55 23.15
N ARG A 434 -0.21 2.88 23.80
CA ARG A 434 -1.64 2.99 23.47
C ARG A 434 -2.18 4.42 23.60
N GLU A 435 -1.72 5.17 24.60
CA GLU A 435 -2.11 6.56 24.83
C GLU A 435 -1.41 7.55 23.88
N GLY A 436 -0.34 7.11 23.18
CA GLY A 436 0.43 7.96 22.26
C GLY A 436 1.38 8.91 22.99
N TYR A 437 1.76 9.98 22.31
CA TYR A 437 2.57 11.06 22.87
C TYR A 437 1.66 12.18 23.35
N THR A 438 2.09 12.89 24.44
CA THR A 438 1.35 14.04 24.93
C THR A 438 1.41 15.20 23.93
N LEU A 439 0.46 16.13 24.04
CA LEU A 439 0.41 17.28 23.13
C LEU A 439 1.68 18.16 23.29
N GLU A 440 2.21 18.27 24.50
CA GLU A 440 3.44 19.00 24.81
C GLU A 440 4.66 18.36 24.12
N GLN A 441 4.79 17.01 24.17
CA GLN A 441 5.87 16.31 23.49
C GLN A 441 5.81 16.52 21.97
N LEU A 442 4.60 16.49 21.40
CA LEU A 442 4.41 16.78 19.98
C LEU A 442 4.70 18.23 19.65
N LYS A 443 4.36 19.17 20.56
CA LYS A 443 4.65 20.60 20.41
C LYS A 443 6.14 20.89 20.44
N GLU A 444 6.86 20.36 21.42
CA GLU A 444 8.32 20.47 21.49
C GLU A 444 8.97 19.91 20.21
N ALA A 445 8.49 18.76 19.74
CA ALA A 445 9.03 18.14 18.54
C ALA A 445 8.79 18.97 17.27
N ILE A 446 7.57 19.50 17.07
CA ILE A 446 7.24 20.25 15.85
C ILE A 446 7.99 21.57 15.81
N ASP A 447 8.23 22.21 16.94
CA ASP A 447 8.98 23.48 17.06
C ASP A 447 10.48 23.33 16.76
N ARG A 448 11.03 22.10 16.71
CA ARG A 448 12.38 21.86 16.21
C ARG A 448 12.50 22.03 14.69
N PHE A 449 11.37 22.14 13.97
CA PHE A 449 11.37 22.49 12.56
C PHE A 449 11.64 24.00 12.40
N ALA A 450 12.81 24.38 11.91
CA ALA A 450 13.17 25.77 11.71
C ALA A 450 13.34 26.08 10.20
N ILE A 451 12.80 27.23 9.79
CA ILE A 451 13.12 27.87 8.51
C ILE A 451 13.94 29.11 8.85
N SER A 452 15.25 29.05 8.60
CA SER A 452 16.13 30.20 8.80
C SER A 452 15.69 31.35 7.90
N ARG A 453 15.31 32.51 8.47
CA ARG A 453 15.20 33.74 7.70
C ARG A 453 16.57 34.08 7.11
N ALA A 454 16.59 34.68 5.91
CA ALA A 454 17.81 35.32 5.44
C ALA A 454 18.13 36.46 6.41
N THR A 455 19.28 36.38 7.05
CA THR A 455 19.90 37.54 7.71
C THR A 455 20.23 38.61 6.69
#